data_ec1a03ef863a2402a9b22963cff360e5
#
_entry.id   ec1a03ef863a2402a9b22963cff360e5
#
_cell.length_a   1.000
_cell.length_b   1.000
_cell.length_c   1.000
_cell.angle_alpha   90.00
_cell.angle_beta   90.00
_cell.angle_gamma   90.00
#
_symmetry.space_group_name_H-M   'P 1'
#
loop_
_entity.id
_entity.type
_entity.pdbx_description
1 polymer ?
#
loop_
_entity_poly.entity_id
_entity_poly.type
_entity_poly.pdbx_seq_one_letter_code
_entity_poly.pdbx_strand_id
1 'polypeptide(L)'
;MGYYVNTEDINITVPKDLLAPAYQAVLDLNENDDLKRGGSYGPGEKREHWFSWMPQDLSTLTDLQDVLTTLGFEDTDYNEAGDLVLGSYNNKTGQEDLFLDAIAPFVQEGSYAIWKGEDDTYYKWEFNDGKMLVIPGEVEVTWFPDKAYSAMDDWRRTQEMMAEFSATYATKNKEDSNA
;
A
#
# COMPACT_ATOMS: atom_id res chain seq x y z
N MET A 1 -0.84 1.12 21.90
CA MET A 1 -1.25 2.02 20.81
C MET A 1 -0.35 1.69 19.64
N GLY A 2 -0.88 1.57 18.42
CA GLY A 2 -0.06 1.37 17.21
C GLY A 2 -0.06 2.66 16.41
N TYR A 3 0.98 2.88 15.61
CA TYR A 3 1.12 3.99 14.67
C TYR A 3 0.55 3.57 13.31
N TYR A 4 -0.34 4.36 12.73
CA TYR A 4 -0.95 4.07 11.44
C TYR A 4 -0.14 4.67 10.30
N VAL A 5 -0.02 3.90 9.24
CA VAL A 5 0.60 4.32 7.98
C VAL A 5 -0.27 3.90 6.80
N ASN A 6 -0.24 4.68 5.75
CA ASN A 6 -0.85 4.32 4.47
C ASN A 6 0.11 4.59 3.31
N THR A 7 -0.07 3.90 2.21
CA THR A 7 0.58 4.23 0.95
C THR A 7 -0.25 5.28 0.20
N GLU A 8 0.38 6.41 -0.16
CA GLU A 8 -0.22 7.43 -1.03
C GLU A 8 -0.07 7.07 -2.51
N ASP A 9 1.03 6.37 -2.84
CA ASP A 9 1.28 5.82 -4.16
C ASP A 9 2.17 4.58 -4.03
N ILE A 10 1.90 3.55 -4.81
CA ILE A 10 2.65 2.29 -4.79
C ILE A 10 2.76 1.71 -6.20
N ASN A 11 3.96 1.30 -6.54
CA ASN A 11 4.29 0.59 -7.77
C ASN A 11 5.40 -0.42 -7.49
N ILE A 12 5.04 -1.50 -6.79
CA ILE A 12 5.96 -2.59 -6.46
C ILE A 12 5.54 -3.83 -7.24
N THR A 13 6.46 -4.38 -8.02
CA THR A 13 6.23 -5.59 -8.82
C THR A 13 7.32 -6.61 -8.57
N VAL A 14 6.92 -7.85 -8.32
CA VAL A 14 7.81 -9.01 -8.26
C VAL A 14 7.59 -9.86 -9.51
N PRO A 15 8.59 -9.97 -10.41
CA PRO A 15 8.48 -10.78 -11.62
C PRO A 15 8.12 -12.24 -11.32
N LYS A 16 7.30 -12.84 -12.19
CA LYS A 16 6.82 -14.21 -12.07
C LYS A 16 7.93 -15.23 -11.79
N ASP A 17 9.04 -15.12 -12.50
CA ASP A 17 10.16 -16.05 -12.37
C ASP A 17 10.93 -15.89 -11.05
N LEU A 18 10.70 -14.80 -10.32
CA LEU A 18 11.33 -14.47 -9.05
C LEU A 18 10.42 -14.66 -7.83
N LEU A 19 9.15 -15.07 -8.02
CA LEU A 19 8.20 -15.28 -6.92
C LEU A 19 8.66 -16.35 -5.93
N ALA A 20 9.12 -17.50 -6.44
CA ALA A 20 9.56 -18.60 -5.58
C ALA A 20 10.82 -18.25 -4.74
N PRO A 21 11.89 -17.66 -5.31
CA PRO A 21 13.02 -17.23 -4.49
C PRO A 21 12.66 -16.07 -3.55
N ALA A 22 11.77 -15.16 -3.92
CA ALA A 22 11.28 -14.10 -3.02
C ALA A 22 10.50 -14.67 -1.82
N TYR A 23 9.63 -15.65 -2.05
CA TYR A 23 8.93 -16.35 -0.98
C TYR A 23 9.92 -17.10 -0.06
N GLN A 24 10.94 -17.77 -0.62
CA GLN A 24 11.96 -18.42 0.17
C GLN A 24 12.73 -17.43 1.07
N ALA A 25 13.06 -16.23 0.57
CA ALA A 25 13.72 -15.20 1.37
C ALA A 25 12.87 -14.76 2.58
N VAL A 26 11.54 -14.75 2.44
CA VAL A 26 10.63 -14.49 3.57
C VAL A 26 10.63 -15.66 4.57
N LEU A 27 10.70 -16.90 4.11
CA LEU A 27 10.82 -18.05 5.01
C LEU A 27 12.16 -18.03 5.76
N ASP A 28 13.25 -17.68 5.07
CA ASP A 28 14.58 -17.55 5.69
C ASP A 28 14.60 -16.40 6.73
N LEU A 29 13.91 -15.28 6.46
CA LEU A 29 13.72 -14.19 7.41
C LEU A 29 13.04 -14.70 8.70
N ASN A 30 12.07 -15.62 8.60
CA ASN A 30 11.35 -16.17 9.74
C ASN A 30 12.24 -17.03 10.68
N GLU A 31 13.41 -17.46 10.26
CA GLU A 31 14.36 -18.18 11.12
C GLU A 31 15.07 -17.26 12.11
N ASN A 32 15.04 -15.94 11.90
CA ASN A 32 15.73 -14.96 12.74
C ASN A 32 14.81 -14.40 13.85
N ASP A 33 14.83 -15.05 15.01
CA ASP A 33 14.02 -14.65 16.17
C ASP A 33 14.39 -13.28 16.74
N ASP A 34 15.62 -12.79 16.54
CA ASP A 34 16.07 -11.50 17.05
C ASP A 34 15.38 -10.31 16.35
N LEU A 35 14.85 -10.53 15.16
CA LEU A 35 14.12 -9.52 14.39
C LEU A 35 12.63 -9.44 14.76
N LYS A 36 12.08 -10.46 15.43
CA LYS A 36 10.67 -10.59 15.76
C LYS A 36 10.29 -9.75 16.98
N ARG A 37 9.29 -8.89 16.86
CA ARG A 37 8.82 -8.00 17.93
C ARG A 37 7.65 -8.55 18.73
N GLY A 38 6.88 -9.48 18.17
CA GLY A 38 5.83 -10.22 18.85
C GLY A 38 6.39 -11.39 19.65
N GLY A 39 5.71 -11.78 20.72
CA GLY A 39 6.14 -12.92 21.50
C GLY A 39 5.22 -13.26 22.67
N SER A 40 5.32 -14.50 23.17
CA SER A 40 4.68 -14.97 24.38
C SER A 40 5.70 -15.02 25.54
N TYR A 41 5.34 -14.47 26.68
CA TYR A 41 6.19 -14.35 27.86
C TYR A 41 5.51 -14.94 29.10
N GLY A 42 5.18 -16.24 29.08
CA GLY A 42 4.65 -16.97 30.23
C GLY A 42 5.75 -17.46 31.19
N PRO A 43 5.54 -17.45 32.53
CA PRO A 43 6.47 -18.05 33.47
C PRO A 43 6.58 -19.57 33.23
N GLY A 44 7.75 -20.04 32.83
CA GLY A 44 8.02 -21.48 32.63
C GLY A 44 7.70 -22.02 31.26
N GLU A 45 7.22 -21.21 30.34
CA GLU A 45 6.98 -21.57 28.94
C GLU A 45 8.19 -21.24 28.05
N LYS A 46 8.34 -22.00 26.95
CA LYS A 46 9.28 -21.67 25.88
C LYS A 46 8.88 -20.31 25.31
N ARG A 47 9.80 -19.35 25.27
CA ARG A 47 9.57 -18.07 24.61
C ARG A 47 9.33 -18.33 23.13
N GLU A 48 8.18 -17.89 22.66
CA GLU A 48 7.82 -17.91 21.25
C GLU A 48 7.93 -16.50 20.70
N HIS A 49 8.46 -16.38 19.50
CA HIS A 49 8.66 -15.11 18.81
C HIS A 49 7.96 -15.15 17.46
N TRP A 50 7.33 -14.03 17.05
CA TRP A 50 6.72 -13.87 15.73
C TRP A 50 6.83 -12.42 15.26
N PHE A 51 6.75 -12.19 13.96
CA PHE A 51 6.63 -10.86 13.41
C PHE A 51 5.25 -10.28 13.73
N SER A 52 5.18 -8.97 13.97
CA SER A 52 3.93 -8.28 14.27
C SER A 52 2.87 -8.58 13.20
N TRP A 53 1.69 -9.00 13.63
CA TRP A 53 0.52 -9.34 12.78
C TRP A 53 0.67 -10.61 11.92
N MET A 54 1.79 -11.30 11.99
CA MET A 54 2.07 -12.49 11.20
C MET A 54 1.89 -13.77 12.03
N PRO A 55 1.57 -14.91 11.39
CA PRO A 55 1.63 -16.21 12.05
C PRO A 55 3.07 -16.51 12.51
N GLN A 56 3.21 -17.32 13.55
CA GLN A 56 4.52 -17.74 14.08
C GLN A 56 5.33 -18.51 13.04
N ASP A 57 4.65 -19.37 12.29
CA ASP A 57 5.22 -20.18 11.22
C ASP A 57 4.71 -19.65 9.86
N LEU A 58 5.58 -18.93 9.14
CA LEU A 58 5.25 -18.38 7.83
C LEU A 58 5.10 -19.45 6.75
N SER A 59 5.59 -20.69 6.96
CA SER A 59 5.39 -21.78 6.00
C SER A 59 3.92 -22.25 5.93
N THR A 60 3.07 -21.80 6.85
CA THR A 60 1.62 -22.02 6.80
C THR A 60 0.92 -21.17 5.74
N LEU A 61 1.57 -20.11 5.25
CA LEU A 61 1.13 -19.29 4.12
C LEU A 61 1.61 -19.96 2.82
N THR A 62 0.77 -19.96 1.80
CA THR A 62 1.00 -20.82 0.62
C THR A 62 2.02 -20.26 -0.36
N ASP A 63 2.14 -18.94 -0.43
CA ASP A 63 3.00 -18.24 -1.37
C ASP A 63 3.29 -16.79 -0.93
N LEU A 64 4.02 -16.04 -1.77
CA LEU A 64 4.37 -14.66 -1.49
C LEU A 64 3.14 -13.73 -1.44
N GLN A 65 2.10 -13.98 -2.24
CA GLN A 65 0.86 -13.21 -2.21
C GLN A 65 0.17 -13.34 -0.86
N ASP A 66 0.04 -14.56 -0.35
CA ASP A 66 -0.53 -14.82 0.98
C ASP A 66 0.25 -14.10 2.09
N VAL A 67 1.59 -14.10 2.01
CA VAL A 67 2.44 -13.39 2.97
C VAL A 67 2.15 -11.88 2.95
N LEU A 68 2.20 -11.26 1.77
CA LEU A 68 2.03 -9.81 1.63
C LEU A 68 0.61 -9.36 1.98
N THR A 69 -0.40 -10.14 1.62
CA THR A 69 -1.80 -9.88 2.01
C THR A 69 -1.99 -10.00 3.52
N THR A 70 -1.40 -11.04 4.15
CA THR A 70 -1.44 -11.21 5.60
C THR A 70 -0.72 -10.07 6.33
N LEU A 71 0.38 -9.56 5.76
CA LEU A 71 1.13 -8.43 6.27
C LEU A 71 0.32 -7.11 6.23
N GLY A 72 -0.68 -7.02 5.33
CA GLY A 72 -1.61 -5.90 5.25
C GLY A 72 -1.64 -5.15 3.91
N PHE A 73 -0.98 -5.66 2.87
CA PHE A 73 -1.11 -5.11 1.53
C PHE A 73 -2.42 -5.57 0.89
N GLU A 74 -3.38 -4.66 0.77
CA GLU A 74 -4.69 -4.88 0.15
C GLU A 74 -4.56 -4.87 -1.39
N ASP A 75 -5.47 -5.56 -2.08
CA ASP A 75 -5.51 -5.62 -3.57
C ASP A 75 -4.20 -6.08 -4.24
N THR A 76 -3.39 -6.87 -3.52
CA THR A 76 -2.19 -7.50 -4.07
C THR A 76 -2.59 -8.67 -4.97
N ASP A 77 -2.27 -8.60 -6.28
CA ASP A 77 -2.72 -9.59 -7.26
C ASP A 77 -1.72 -9.76 -8.43
N TYR A 78 -1.94 -10.77 -9.24
CA TYR A 78 -1.13 -11.06 -10.41
C TYR A 78 -1.61 -10.27 -11.64
N ASN A 79 -0.67 -9.66 -12.34
CA ASN A 79 -0.96 -9.01 -13.63
C ASN A 79 -1.11 -10.07 -14.76
N GLU A 80 -1.42 -9.61 -15.98
CA GLU A 80 -1.59 -10.50 -17.15
C GLU A 80 -0.32 -11.30 -17.50
N ALA A 81 0.87 -10.82 -17.15
CA ALA A 81 2.14 -11.52 -17.33
C ALA A 81 2.40 -12.58 -16.25
N GLY A 82 1.65 -12.53 -15.16
CA GLY A 82 1.78 -13.38 -13.98
C GLY A 82 2.77 -12.85 -12.96
N ASP A 83 3.20 -11.59 -13.07
CA ASP A 83 3.99 -10.92 -12.05
C ASP A 83 3.09 -10.49 -10.90
N LEU A 84 3.58 -10.56 -9.67
CA LEU A 84 2.86 -10.11 -8.49
C LEU A 84 3.00 -8.59 -8.33
N VAL A 85 1.88 -7.88 -8.33
CA VAL A 85 1.80 -6.44 -8.12
C VAL A 85 1.21 -6.16 -6.76
N LEU A 86 1.91 -5.41 -5.93
CA LEU A 86 1.43 -5.05 -4.61
C LEU A 86 0.40 -3.92 -4.74
N GLY A 87 -0.71 -4.08 -4.02
CA GLY A 87 -1.71 -3.05 -3.85
C GLY A 87 -1.43 -2.12 -2.67
N SER A 88 -2.44 -1.36 -2.24
CA SER A 88 -2.30 -0.37 -1.19
C SER A 88 -2.07 -0.99 0.20
N TYR A 89 -1.48 -0.19 1.08
CA TYR A 89 -1.38 -0.48 2.51
C TYR A 89 -2.08 0.61 3.30
N ASN A 90 -2.94 0.25 4.24
CA ASN A 90 -3.60 1.18 5.15
C ASN A 90 -3.86 0.50 6.49
N ASN A 91 -2.85 0.42 7.33
CA ASN A 91 -2.94 -0.30 8.59
C ASN A 91 -1.97 0.29 9.64
N LYS A 92 -1.98 -0.32 10.82
CA LYS A 92 -0.92 -0.09 11.81
C LYS A 92 0.40 -0.64 11.28
N THR A 93 1.45 0.16 11.42
CA THR A 93 2.79 -0.33 11.10
C THR A 93 3.12 -1.56 11.94
N GLY A 94 3.65 -2.56 11.26
CA GLY A 94 4.14 -3.81 11.83
C GLY A 94 5.66 -3.91 11.68
N GLN A 95 6.08 -4.82 10.84
CA GLN A 95 7.47 -5.04 10.44
C GLN A 95 7.55 -5.22 8.91
N GLU A 96 6.68 -4.53 8.18
CA GLU A 96 6.58 -4.55 6.72
C GLU A 96 7.89 -4.18 6.03
N ASP A 97 8.67 -3.31 6.67
CA ASP A 97 10.02 -2.93 6.22
C ASP A 97 10.97 -4.12 6.10
N LEU A 98 10.96 -5.03 7.06
CA LEU A 98 11.82 -6.22 7.04
C LEU A 98 11.42 -7.20 5.95
N PHE A 99 10.12 -7.36 5.70
CA PHE A 99 9.62 -8.25 4.65
C PHE A 99 9.96 -7.70 3.27
N LEU A 100 9.75 -6.41 3.05
CA LEU A 100 10.06 -5.78 1.76
C LEU A 100 11.58 -5.70 1.52
N ASP A 101 12.39 -5.48 2.56
CA ASP A 101 13.85 -5.54 2.44
C ASP A 101 14.34 -6.95 2.11
N ALA A 102 13.74 -7.99 2.72
CA ALA A 102 14.07 -9.38 2.42
C ALA A 102 13.80 -9.78 0.97
N ILE A 103 12.71 -9.27 0.37
CA ILE A 103 12.38 -9.54 -1.03
C ILE A 103 13.00 -8.54 -2.01
N ALA A 104 13.67 -7.48 -1.55
CA ALA A 104 14.23 -6.43 -2.41
C ALA A 104 15.10 -6.95 -3.57
N PRO A 105 15.93 -8.03 -3.43
CA PRO A 105 16.70 -8.58 -4.53
C PRO A 105 15.86 -9.16 -5.68
N PHE A 106 14.57 -9.39 -5.45
CA PHE A 106 13.64 -10.01 -6.38
C PHE A 106 12.58 -9.04 -6.91
N VAL A 107 12.56 -7.82 -6.41
CA VAL A 107 11.65 -6.75 -6.85
C VAL A 107 12.17 -6.11 -8.13
N GLN A 108 11.26 -5.76 -9.03
CA GLN A 108 11.60 -5.06 -10.25
C GLN A 108 12.30 -3.73 -9.96
N GLU A 109 13.39 -3.47 -10.66
CA GLU A 109 14.16 -2.22 -10.58
C GLU A 109 13.27 -0.98 -10.79
N GLY A 110 13.46 0.04 -9.95
CA GLY A 110 12.67 1.26 -9.99
C GLY A 110 11.27 1.16 -9.37
N SER A 111 10.92 0.00 -8.79
CA SER A 111 9.71 -0.12 -7.96
C SER A 111 9.78 0.79 -6.75
N TYR A 112 8.62 1.28 -6.27
CA TYR A 112 8.58 2.18 -5.12
C TYR A 112 7.25 2.14 -4.38
N ALA A 113 7.25 2.64 -3.15
CA ALA A 113 6.06 3.02 -2.39
C ALA A 113 6.27 4.36 -1.68
N ILE A 114 5.30 5.25 -1.75
CA ILE A 114 5.26 6.51 -1.00
C ILE A 114 4.35 6.32 0.19
N TRP A 115 4.89 6.52 1.37
CA TRP A 115 4.23 6.31 2.64
C TRP A 115 3.88 7.61 3.33
N LYS A 116 2.74 7.61 4.00
CA LYS A 116 2.29 8.68 4.88
C LYS A 116 1.94 8.11 6.25
N GLY A 117 2.52 8.69 7.29
CA GLY A 117 2.18 8.41 8.68
C GLY A 117 0.98 9.23 9.17
N GLU A 118 0.37 8.81 10.26
CA GLU A 118 -0.76 9.51 10.90
C GLU A 118 -0.40 10.91 11.45
N ASP A 119 0.88 11.21 11.56
CA ASP A 119 1.45 12.51 11.95
C ASP A 119 1.90 13.36 10.77
N ASP A 120 1.44 13.04 9.55
CA ASP A 120 1.83 13.67 8.29
C ASP A 120 3.32 13.55 7.95
N THR A 121 4.04 12.59 8.54
CA THR A 121 5.40 12.22 8.11
C THR A 121 5.33 11.47 6.78
N TYR A 122 6.18 11.86 5.83
CA TYR A 122 6.28 11.20 4.53
C TYR A 122 7.65 10.57 4.34
N TYR A 123 7.66 9.39 3.70
CA TYR A 123 8.88 8.71 3.26
C TYR A 123 8.59 7.85 2.04
N LYS A 124 9.63 7.56 1.26
CA LYS A 124 9.56 6.70 0.08
C LYS A 124 10.46 5.49 0.30
N TRP A 125 9.95 4.33 -0.03
CA TRP A 125 10.77 3.15 -0.26
C TRP A 125 10.99 3.01 -1.76
N GLU A 126 12.24 2.81 -2.18
CA GLU A 126 12.63 2.66 -3.57
C GLU A 126 13.55 1.46 -3.72
N PHE A 127 13.30 0.64 -4.74
CA PHE A 127 14.03 -0.59 -4.99
C PHE A 127 15.01 -0.40 -6.13
N ASN A 128 16.29 -0.40 -5.81
CA ASN A 128 17.38 -0.21 -6.76
C ASN A 128 18.56 -1.11 -6.41
N ASP A 129 19.19 -1.70 -7.43
CA ASP A 129 20.36 -2.62 -7.25
C ASP A 129 20.10 -3.75 -6.25
N GLY A 130 18.87 -4.30 -6.25
CA GLY A 130 18.47 -5.39 -5.34
C GLY A 130 18.38 -4.99 -3.87
N LYS A 131 18.18 -3.71 -3.56
CA LYS A 131 18.06 -3.16 -2.21
C LYS A 131 16.83 -2.26 -2.10
N MET A 132 16.24 -2.24 -0.91
CA MET A 132 15.23 -1.24 -0.55
C MET A 132 15.91 -0.04 0.12
N LEU A 133 15.71 1.15 -0.43
CA LEU A 133 16.22 2.41 0.10
C LEU A 133 15.07 3.17 0.76
N VAL A 134 15.26 3.62 1.99
CA VAL A 134 14.31 4.47 2.71
C VAL A 134 14.72 5.93 2.53
N ILE A 135 13.89 6.71 1.84
CA ILE A 135 14.14 8.11 1.50
C ILE A 135 13.15 8.97 2.28
N PRO A 136 13.60 9.80 3.24
CA PRO A 136 12.72 10.73 3.94
C PRO A 136 12.18 11.78 2.99
N GLY A 137 10.91 12.18 3.17
CA GLY A 137 10.23 13.18 2.36
C GLY A 137 9.71 14.34 3.21
N GLU A 138 9.54 15.48 2.56
CA GLU A 138 8.87 16.66 3.13
C GLU A 138 7.73 17.08 2.20
N VAL A 139 6.61 17.55 2.77
CA VAL A 139 5.48 18.08 2.01
C VAL A 139 5.57 19.60 1.96
N GLU A 140 5.68 20.14 0.74
CA GLU A 140 5.61 21.56 0.50
C GLU A 140 4.19 21.95 0.05
N VAL A 141 3.53 22.84 0.80
CA VAL A 141 2.18 23.32 0.48
C VAL A 141 2.29 24.66 -0.27
N THR A 142 1.87 24.65 -1.53
CA THR A 142 1.80 25.85 -2.35
C THR A 142 0.37 26.40 -2.35
N TRP A 143 0.20 27.64 -1.91
CA TRP A 143 -1.09 28.33 -1.95
C TRP A 143 -1.24 29.12 -3.26
N PHE A 144 -2.42 29.06 -3.85
CA PHE A 144 -2.79 29.75 -5.09
C PHE A 144 -3.87 30.81 -4.80
N PRO A 145 -3.54 31.97 -4.24
CA PRO A 145 -4.51 33.00 -3.88
C PRO A 145 -5.33 33.52 -5.07
N ASP A 146 -4.74 33.49 -6.27
CA ASP A 146 -5.38 33.84 -7.54
C ASP A 146 -6.49 32.86 -7.96
N LYS A 147 -6.49 31.65 -7.40
CA LYS A 147 -7.51 30.63 -7.58
C LYS A 147 -8.50 30.53 -6.42
N ALA A 148 -8.39 31.46 -5.46
CA ALA A 148 -9.28 31.46 -4.31
C ALA A 148 -10.72 31.76 -4.73
N TYR A 149 -11.67 31.03 -4.16
CA TYR A 149 -13.11 31.23 -4.35
C TYR A 149 -13.82 31.12 -3.00
N SER A 150 -15.00 31.74 -2.87
CA SER A 150 -15.81 31.56 -1.68
C SER A 150 -16.61 30.25 -1.77
N ALA A 151 -16.92 29.65 -0.62
CA ALA A 151 -17.77 28.46 -0.57
C ALA A 151 -19.15 28.70 -1.20
N MET A 152 -19.66 29.96 -1.16
CA MET A 152 -20.93 30.34 -1.79
C MET A 152 -20.80 30.38 -3.31
N ASP A 153 -19.68 30.82 -3.86
CA ASP A 153 -19.45 30.85 -5.30
C ASP A 153 -19.31 29.44 -5.86
N ASP A 154 -18.63 28.57 -5.14
CA ASP A 154 -18.51 27.16 -5.49
C ASP A 154 -19.86 26.44 -5.45
N TRP A 155 -20.66 26.68 -4.41
CA TRP A 155 -22.02 26.15 -4.31
C TRP A 155 -22.91 26.63 -5.48
N ARG A 156 -22.85 27.91 -5.83
CA ARG A 156 -23.63 28.48 -6.95
C ARG A 156 -23.23 27.85 -8.27
N ARG A 157 -21.95 27.70 -8.54
CA ARG A 157 -21.41 27.06 -9.73
C ARG A 157 -21.86 25.60 -9.84
N THR A 158 -21.85 24.87 -8.72
CA THR A 158 -22.35 23.49 -8.66
C THR A 158 -23.83 23.42 -8.99
N GLN A 159 -24.66 24.36 -8.49
CA GLN A 159 -26.11 24.41 -8.82
C GLN A 159 -26.36 24.73 -10.31
N GLU A 160 -25.57 25.61 -10.90
CA GLU A 160 -25.65 25.92 -12.33
C GLU A 160 -25.32 24.69 -13.19
N MET A 161 -24.22 23.97 -12.87
CA MET A 161 -23.86 22.72 -13.55
C MET A 161 -24.95 21.65 -13.45
N MET A 162 -25.55 21.49 -12.28
CA MET A 162 -26.61 20.51 -12.05
C MET A 162 -27.89 20.88 -12.84
N ALA A 163 -28.20 22.16 -12.95
CA ALA A 163 -29.32 22.65 -13.73
C ALA A 163 -29.12 22.41 -15.25
N GLU A 164 -27.94 22.70 -15.77
CA GLU A 164 -27.56 22.43 -17.17
C GLU A 164 -27.61 20.93 -17.49
N PHE A 165 -27.08 20.09 -16.61
CA PHE A 165 -27.14 18.64 -16.77
C PHE A 165 -28.57 18.13 -16.83
N SER A 166 -29.44 18.61 -15.91
CA SER A 166 -30.84 18.22 -15.85
C SER A 166 -31.61 18.67 -17.10
N ALA A 167 -31.36 19.88 -17.64
CA ALA A 167 -31.96 20.38 -18.85
C ALA A 167 -31.55 19.55 -20.09
N THR A 168 -30.28 19.20 -20.18
CA THR A 168 -29.74 18.35 -21.26
C THR A 168 -30.37 16.96 -21.25
N TYR A 169 -30.49 16.37 -20.07
CA TYR A 169 -31.11 15.05 -19.91
C TYR A 169 -32.59 15.03 -20.24
N ALA A 170 -33.33 16.08 -19.85
CA ALA A 170 -34.76 16.24 -20.19
C ALA A 170 -35.00 16.41 -21.69
N THR A 171 -34.10 17.07 -22.40
CA THR A 171 -34.18 17.26 -23.85
C THR A 171 -33.95 15.95 -24.60
N LYS A 172 -32.95 15.18 -24.19
CA LYS A 172 -32.61 13.88 -24.79
C LYS A 172 -33.77 12.89 -24.66
N ASN A 173 -34.39 12.82 -23.49
CA ASN A 173 -35.51 11.90 -23.24
C ASN A 173 -36.77 12.28 -24.07
N LYS A 174 -36.94 13.54 -24.45
CA LYS A 174 -38.05 13.97 -25.34
C LYS A 174 -37.79 13.60 -26.80
N GLU A 175 -36.56 13.64 -27.25
CA GLU A 175 -36.17 13.21 -28.61
C GLU A 175 -36.36 11.71 -28.77
N ASP A 176 -35.89 10.90 -27.77
CA ASP A 176 -36.01 9.44 -27.77
C ASP A 176 -37.48 8.96 -27.67
N SER A 177 -38.39 9.76 -27.12
CA SER A 177 -39.83 9.41 -27.01
C SER A 177 -40.67 9.79 -28.24
N ASN A 178 -40.10 10.53 -29.19
CA ASN A 178 -40.77 10.94 -30.44
C ASN A 178 -40.22 10.22 -31.69
N ALA A 179 -39.31 9.27 -31.53
CA ALA A 179 -38.74 8.42 -32.58
C ALA A 179 -39.36 7.02 -32.53
#